data_59ae8532e5c3c66f7537dd4a03d6b738
#
_entry.id   59ae8532e5c3c66f7537dd4a03d6b738
#
_cell.length_a   1.000
_cell.length_b   1.000
_cell.length_c   1.000
_cell.angle_alpha   90.00
_cell.angle_beta   90.00
_cell.angle_gamma   90.00
#
_symmetry.space_group_name_H-M   'P 1'
#
loop_
_entity.id
_entity.type
_entity.pdbx_description
1 polymer ?
#
loop_
_entity_poly.entity_id
_entity_poly.type
_entity_poly.pdbx_seq_one_letter_code
_entity_poly.pdbx_strand_id
1 'polypeptide(L)'
;MAVKRNLSENRQPTTETHRVAIIGAGPIGLELAVALKQRGIDYVQFDAGQIGATMQWYPLQMLFHSNAERLAIAGVPIQISHQQKPNREEFLAYLRAVVQQFALEVRTFERVESVKRLDDGRFELHTRAVDGPHVTVAHQIVLAVGAMHMPKLLGIPGEQLPHVTHYFHDPHTYFDKQLLIVGGRNSAIEAAVRCQRAGAHVTLSYRGQDFDAKSVKFWLLPEIRSMIRDDRVRFLPRTSPVEIRAGTVLLNTGDEIAADFVLALTGYRQDTTLFDMLGVDMHGEDRKPRLDETTMETNVPGVFVAGTAFAGSPAERVRVIVDDCHVHMTRIVKAIGESPR
;
A
#
# COMPACT_ATOMS: atom_id res chain seq x y z
N MET A 1 -44.89 -7.72 -9.53
CA MET A 1 -45.11 -6.31 -9.12
C MET A 1 -43.76 -5.63 -9.03
N ALA A 2 -43.43 -4.77 -10.02
CA ALA A 2 -42.18 -4.06 -10.08
C ALA A 2 -42.28 -2.78 -9.23
N VAL A 3 -41.48 -2.68 -8.18
CA VAL A 3 -41.38 -1.47 -7.37
C VAL A 3 -40.59 -0.45 -8.18
N LYS A 4 -41.29 0.54 -8.75
CA LYS A 4 -40.65 1.73 -9.31
C LYS A 4 -39.99 2.53 -8.17
N ARG A 5 -38.68 2.53 -8.09
CA ARG A 5 -37.94 3.52 -7.29
C ARG A 5 -38.10 4.87 -7.99
N ASN A 6 -38.76 5.81 -7.35
CA ASN A 6 -38.80 7.21 -7.76
C ASN A 6 -37.37 7.80 -7.63
N LEU A 7 -36.74 8.01 -8.77
CA LEU A 7 -35.51 8.78 -8.92
C LEU A 7 -35.91 10.24 -9.25
N SER A 8 -36.16 11.06 -8.27
CA SER A 8 -36.07 12.53 -8.37
C SER A 8 -36.52 13.19 -7.07
N GLU A 9 -35.70 13.17 -6.06
CA GLU A 9 -35.69 14.25 -5.09
C GLU A 9 -34.33 14.94 -5.20
N ASN A 10 -34.37 16.20 -5.60
CA ASN A 10 -33.24 17.13 -5.63
C ASN A 10 -32.85 17.41 -4.17
N ARG A 11 -32.16 16.46 -3.52
CA ARG A 11 -31.55 16.69 -2.20
C ARG A 11 -30.35 17.59 -2.46
N GLN A 12 -30.44 18.84 -2.03
CA GLN A 12 -29.23 19.64 -1.83
C GLN A 12 -28.28 18.80 -0.97
N PRO A 13 -26.99 18.69 -1.34
CA PRO A 13 -26.04 17.91 -0.56
C PRO A 13 -25.97 18.51 0.84
N THR A 14 -26.53 17.81 1.83
CA THR A 14 -26.32 18.16 3.23
C THR A 14 -24.87 17.84 3.53
N THR A 15 -24.05 18.88 3.76
CA THR A 15 -22.66 18.71 4.13
C THR A 15 -22.61 18.09 5.53
N GLU A 16 -22.26 16.81 5.59
CA GLU A 16 -22.07 16.10 6.86
C GLU A 16 -20.83 16.64 7.57
N THR A 17 -20.92 16.83 8.87
CA THR A 17 -19.78 17.27 9.68
C THR A 17 -19.43 16.21 10.70
N HIS A 18 -18.15 15.81 10.72
CA HIS A 18 -17.60 14.79 11.62
C HIS A 18 -16.50 15.38 12.50
N ARG A 19 -16.25 14.74 13.65
CA ARG A 19 -15.13 15.11 14.48
C ARG A 19 -13.79 14.72 13.83
N VAL A 20 -13.73 13.50 13.25
CA VAL A 20 -12.51 12.98 12.64
C VAL A 20 -12.81 12.41 11.25
N ALA A 21 -12.00 12.75 10.25
CA ALA A 21 -11.96 12.05 8.97
C ALA A 21 -10.72 11.16 8.90
N ILE A 22 -10.91 9.85 8.73
CA ILE A 22 -9.84 8.88 8.50
C ILE A 22 -9.74 8.64 7.00
N ILE A 23 -8.57 8.89 6.41
CA ILE A 23 -8.32 8.65 4.99
C ILE A 23 -7.43 7.41 4.84
N GLY A 24 -8.03 6.31 4.41
CA GLY A 24 -7.44 4.99 4.29
C GLY A 24 -8.09 3.95 5.21
N ALA A 25 -8.42 2.78 4.65
CA ALA A 25 -8.97 1.63 5.35
C ALA A 25 -8.05 0.39 5.25
N GLY A 26 -6.75 0.63 5.33
CA GLY A 26 -5.76 -0.39 5.63
C GLY A 26 -5.82 -0.83 7.10
N PRO A 27 -4.97 -1.78 7.54
CA PRO A 27 -5.01 -2.32 8.91
C PRO A 27 -5.02 -1.22 9.98
N ILE A 28 -4.14 -0.24 9.85
CA ILE A 28 -3.97 0.81 10.84
C ILE A 28 -5.13 1.82 10.83
N GLY A 29 -5.69 2.12 9.65
CA GLY A 29 -6.91 2.94 9.56
C GLY A 29 -8.12 2.25 10.19
N LEU A 30 -8.26 0.93 10.01
CA LEU A 30 -9.31 0.14 10.65
C LEU A 30 -9.12 0.04 12.16
N GLU A 31 -7.89 -0.18 12.62
CA GLU A 31 -7.56 -0.20 14.05
C GLU A 31 -7.91 1.14 14.73
N LEU A 32 -7.60 2.26 14.06
CA LEU A 32 -7.97 3.58 14.54
C LEU A 32 -9.50 3.74 14.60
N ALA A 33 -10.21 3.33 13.55
CA ALA A 33 -11.68 3.40 13.54
C ALA A 33 -12.30 2.62 14.71
N VAL A 34 -11.79 1.41 15.02
CA VAL A 34 -12.20 0.65 16.22
C VAL A 34 -11.94 1.46 17.48
N ALA A 35 -10.75 2.03 17.62
CA ALA A 35 -10.36 2.77 18.82
C ALA A 35 -11.19 4.04 19.04
N LEU A 36 -11.56 4.77 17.98
CA LEU A 36 -12.46 5.93 18.04
C LEU A 36 -13.88 5.51 18.39
N LYS A 37 -14.40 4.48 17.72
CA LYS A 37 -15.75 3.95 17.97
C LYS A 37 -15.94 3.48 19.42
N GLN A 38 -14.97 2.76 19.97
CA GLN A 38 -14.99 2.30 21.37
C GLN A 38 -15.02 3.46 22.39
N ARG A 39 -14.52 4.64 22.00
CA ARG A 39 -14.55 5.86 22.84
C ARG A 39 -15.72 6.79 22.55
N GLY A 40 -16.63 6.39 21.65
CA GLY A 40 -17.76 7.23 21.25
C GLY A 40 -17.34 8.53 20.53
N ILE A 41 -16.16 8.53 19.91
CA ILE A 41 -15.69 9.65 19.10
C ILE A 41 -16.26 9.50 17.70
N ASP A 42 -17.01 10.52 17.25
CA ASP A 42 -17.57 10.55 15.91
C ASP A 42 -16.51 10.60 14.83
N TYR A 43 -16.64 9.79 13.79
CA TYR A 43 -15.71 9.75 12.66
C TYR A 43 -16.40 9.34 11.37
N VAL A 44 -15.77 9.71 10.26
CA VAL A 44 -16.02 9.16 8.92
C VAL A 44 -14.72 8.52 8.41
N GLN A 45 -14.82 7.40 7.70
CA GLN A 45 -13.66 6.73 7.12
C GLN A 45 -13.83 6.51 5.62
N PHE A 46 -12.81 6.87 4.84
CA PHE A 46 -12.78 6.73 3.38
C PHE A 46 -11.67 5.80 2.93
N ASP A 47 -11.91 5.06 1.85
CA ASP A 47 -10.87 4.40 1.08
C ASP A 47 -11.17 4.51 -0.42
N ALA A 48 -10.16 4.81 -1.22
CA ALA A 48 -10.28 4.90 -2.68
C ALA A 48 -10.57 3.55 -3.35
N GLY A 49 -10.31 2.45 -2.65
CA GLY A 49 -10.63 1.08 -3.03
C GLY A 49 -11.45 0.36 -1.98
N GLN A 50 -11.27 -0.96 -1.88
CA GLN A 50 -11.87 -1.77 -0.84
C GLN A 50 -10.99 -1.75 0.42
N ILE A 51 -11.53 -2.14 1.59
CA ILE A 51 -10.72 -2.33 2.80
C ILE A 51 -9.49 -3.19 2.49
N GLY A 52 -8.31 -2.74 2.92
CA GLY A 52 -7.05 -3.40 2.61
C GLY A 52 -6.63 -3.32 1.14
N ALA A 53 -7.06 -2.31 0.39
CA ALA A 53 -6.84 -2.17 -1.05
C ALA A 53 -5.39 -2.39 -1.49
N THR A 54 -4.40 -1.86 -0.77
CA THR A 54 -2.98 -2.08 -1.09
C THR A 54 -2.61 -3.57 -1.09
N MET A 55 -3.24 -4.38 -0.23
CA MET A 55 -2.94 -5.82 -0.16
C MET A 55 -3.62 -6.61 -1.26
N GLN A 56 -4.67 -6.07 -1.90
CA GLN A 56 -5.33 -6.75 -3.03
C GLN A 56 -4.39 -6.96 -4.23
N TRP A 57 -3.43 -6.08 -4.44
CA TRP A 57 -2.47 -6.20 -5.54
C TRP A 57 -1.14 -6.84 -5.12
N TYR A 58 -1.04 -7.36 -3.88
CA TYR A 58 0.03 -8.29 -3.53
C TYR A 58 -0.16 -9.62 -4.29
N PRO A 59 0.92 -10.37 -4.49
CA PRO A 59 0.81 -11.68 -5.15
C PRO A 59 -0.17 -12.61 -4.44
N LEU A 60 -0.92 -13.40 -5.21
CA LEU A 60 -1.78 -14.45 -4.66
C LEU A 60 -0.98 -15.35 -3.72
N GLN A 61 -1.54 -15.73 -2.59
CA GLN A 61 -0.91 -16.59 -1.58
C GLN A 61 0.44 -16.07 -1.04
N MET A 62 0.72 -14.75 -1.15
CA MET A 62 1.94 -14.16 -0.59
C MET A 62 1.93 -14.27 0.93
N LEU A 63 2.97 -14.86 1.52
CA LEU A 63 3.16 -14.88 2.98
C LEU A 63 3.65 -13.52 3.48
N PHE A 64 3.01 -13.02 4.53
CA PHE A 64 3.46 -11.79 5.19
C PHE A 64 4.83 -11.97 5.83
N HIS A 65 5.52 -10.87 6.09
CA HIS A 65 6.81 -10.91 6.79
C HIS A 65 6.62 -11.22 8.27
N SER A 66 5.58 -10.65 8.87
CA SER A 66 5.28 -10.72 10.31
C SER A 66 4.41 -11.92 10.66
N ASN A 67 4.45 -12.32 11.91
CA ASN A 67 3.60 -13.36 12.48
C ASN A 67 2.16 -12.83 12.66
N ALA A 68 1.22 -13.74 12.86
CA ALA A 68 -0.19 -13.45 13.09
C ALA A 68 -0.41 -12.48 14.27
N GLU A 69 0.29 -12.71 15.38
CA GLU A 69 0.17 -11.92 16.60
C GLU A 69 0.58 -10.45 16.40
N ARG A 70 1.60 -10.22 15.57
CA ARG A 70 2.11 -8.87 15.28
C ARG A 70 1.31 -8.12 14.22
N LEU A 71 0.56 -8.85 13.40
CA LEU A 71 -0.34 -8.28 12.40
C LEU A 71 -1.76 -8.07 12.91
N ALA A 72 -2.10 -8.67 14.05
CA ALA A 72 -3.41 -8.57 14.67
C ALA A 72 -3.69 -7.11 15.08
N ILE A 73 -4.87 -6.60 14.75
CA ILE A 73 -5.31 -5.24 15.09
C ILE A 73 -6.47 -5.26 16.08
N ALA A 74 -6.64 -4.19 16.82
CA ALA A 74 -7.78 -3.97 17.72
C ALA A 74 -8.01 -5.10 18.75
N GLY A 75 -6.95 -5.84 19.13
CA GLY A 75 -7.05 -6.97 20.05
C GLY A 75 -7.74 -8.22 19.50
N VAL A 76 -8.05 -8.28 18.22
CA VAL A 76 -8.66 -9.45 17.57
C VAL A 76 -7.56 -10.35 17.01
N PRO A 77 -7.43 -11.61 17.48
CA PRO A 77 -6.39 -12.50 16.98
C PRO A 77 -6.68 -12.99 15.56
N ILE A 78 -5.61 -13.14 14.77
CA ILE A 78 -5.71 -13.79 13.44
C ILE A 78 -5.68 -15.30 13.66
N GLN A 79 -6.75 -15.98 13.26
CA GLN A 79 -6.85 -17.43 13.36
C GLN A 79 -6.32 -18.08 12.08
N ILE A 80 -5.25 -18.88 12.22
CA ILE A 80 -4.61 -19.59 11.11
C ILE A 80 -4.46 -21.07 11.48
N SER A 81 -5.05 -21.96 10.67
CA SER A 81 -5.06 -23.41 10.93
C SER A 81 -3.68 -24.06 10.81
N HIS A 82 -2.83 -23.55 9.95
CA HIS A 82 -1.50 -24.12 9.66
C HIS A 82 -0.38 -23.56 10.57
N GLN A 83 -0.69 -22.67 11.50
CA GLN A 83 0.24 -22.10 12.50
C GLN A 83 1.49 -21.41 11.90
N GLN A 84 1.40 -20.98 10.64
CA GLN A 84 2.45 -20.24 9.96
C GLN A 84 2.13 -18.74 9.91
N LYS A 85 2.87 -18.01 9.12
CA LYS A 85 2.56 -16.61 8.82
C LYS A 85 1.29 -16.53 7.97
N PRO A 86 0.40 -15.55 8.21
CA PRO A 86 -0.78 -15.37 7.36
C PRO A 86 -0.36 -15.09 5.92
N ASN A 87 -1.14 -15.62 5.00
CA ASN A 87 -1.06 -15.22 3.61
C ASN A 87 -1.97 -14.01 3.31
N ARG A 88 -1.89 -13.50 2.09
CA ARG A 88 -2.68 -12.36 1.61
C ARG A 88 -4.19 -12.57 1.80
N GLU A 89 -4.70 -13.72 1.42
CA GLU A 89 -6.11 -14.06 1.44
C GLU A 89 -6.65 -14.16 2.86
N GLU A 90 -5.89 -14.80 3.74
CA GLU A 90 -6.21 -14.91 5.17
C GLU A 90 -6.24 -13.55 5.84
N PHE A 91 -5.27 -12.69 5.54
CA PHE A 91 -5.22 -11.36 6.12
C PHE A 91 -6.36 -10.46 5.62
N LEU A 92 -6.71 -10.50 4.33
CA LEU A 92 -7.87 -9.79 3.80
C LEU A 92 -9.20 -10.32 4.41
N ALA A 93 -9.32 -11.64 4.61
CA ALA A 93 -10.48 -12.22 5.30
C ALA A 93 -10.56 -11.74 6.76
N TYR A 94 -9.43 -11.69 7.44
CA TYR A 94 -9.32 -11.18 8.80
C TYR A 94 -9.73 -9.70 8.89
N LEU A 95 -9.29 -8.81 7.99
CA LEU A 95 -9.70 -7.40 8.00
C LEU A 95 -11.22 -7.26 7.82
N ARG A 96 -11.85 -8.07 6.96
CA ARG A 96 -13.31 -8.10 6.82
C ARG A 96 -14.00 -8.54 8.12
N ALA A 97 -13.46 -9.56 8.79
CA ALA A 97 -13.98 -10.03 10.07
C ALA A 97 -13.92 -8.94 11.15
N VAL A 98 -12.82 -8.17 11.22
CA VAL A 98 -12.70 -7.02 12.12
C VAL A 98 -13.76 -5.96 11.82
N VAL A 99 -13.94 -5.59 10.54
CA VAL A 99 -14.98 -4.62 10.14
C VAL A 99 -16.37 -5.09 10.56
N GLN A 100 -16.69 -6.37 10.35
CA GLN A 100 -17.98 -6.95 10.75
C GLN A 100 -18.15 -7.01 12.27
N GLN A 101 -17.14 -7.47 12.99
CA GLN A 101 -17.17 -7.61 14.45
C GLN A 101 -17.44 -6.29 15.17
N PHE A 102 -16.84 -5.20 14.69
CA PHE A 102 -17.00 -3.88 15.26
C PHE A 102 -18.07 -3.04 14.54
N ALA A 103 -18.75 -3.59 13.53
CA ALA A 103 -19.72 -2.87 12.69
C ALA A 103 -19.16 -1.52 12.22
N LEU A 104 -17.94 -1.51 11.66
CA LEU A 104 -17.32 -0.29 11.17
C LEU A 104 -18.01 0.17 9.88
N GLU A 105 -18.24 1.47 9.78
CA GLU A 105 -18.76 2.10 8.58
C GLU A 105 -17.59 2.69 7.79
N VAL A 106 -17.28 2.07 6.65
CA VAL A 106 -16.20 2.50 5.76
C VAL A 106 -16.79 2.86 4.41
N ARG A 107 -16.56 4.08 3.95
CA ARG A 107 -16.92 4.54 2.60
C ARG A 107 -15.84 4.04 1.62
N THR A 108 -16.04 2.83 1.13
CA THR A 108 -15.14 2.19 0.15
C THR A 108 -15.46 2.67 -1.26
N PHE A 109 -14.44 2.63 -2.15
CA PHE A 109 -14.51 3.18 -3.51
C PHE A 109 -14.90 4.67 -3.52
N GLU A 110 -14.59 5.37 -2.43
CA GLU A 110 -14.76 6.80 -2.28
C GLU A 110 -13.38 7.46 -2.06
N ARG A 111 -12.85 8.04 -3.13
CA ARG A 111 -11.54 8.70 -3.12
C ARG A 111 -11.66 10.12 -2.60
N VAL A 112 -10.87 10.49 -1.61
CA VAL A 112 -10.65 11.89 -1.26
C VAL A 112 -9.73 12.50 -2.34
N GLU A 113 -10.28 13.41 -3.15
CA GLU A 113 -9.59 14.05 -4.27
C GLU A 113 -8.89 15.34 -3.84
N SER A 114 -9.51 16.07 -2.92
CA SER A 114 -8.91 17.28 -2.37
C SER A 114 -9.39 17.57 -0.94
N VAL A 115 -8.56 18.31 -0.22
CA VAL A 115 -8.86 18.81 1.12
C VAL A 115 -8.54 20.29 1.18
N LYS A 116 -9.46 21.07 1.75
CA LYS A 116 -9.29 22.51 1.96
C LYS A 116 -9.49 22.83 3.44
N ARG A 117 -8.59 23.63 4.03
CA ARG A 117 -8.79 24.19 5.37
C ARG A 117 -9.75 25.37 5.29
N LEU A 118 -10.76 25.37 6.14
CA LEU A 118 -11.75 26.45 6.28
C LEU A 118 -11.24 27.54 7.24
N ASP A 119 -11.85 28.72 7.19
CA ASP A 119 -11.47 29.88 8.03
C ASP A 119 -11.69 29.62 9.53
N ASP A 120 -12.61 28.72 9.86
CA ASP A 120 -12.89 28.29 11.24
C ASP A 120 -11.96 27.15 11.74
N GLY A 121 -10.98 26.77 10.91
CA GLY A 121 -9.97 25.77 11.22
C GLY A 121 -10.37 24.32 10.90
N ARG A 122 -11.64 24.07 10.52
CA ARG A 122 -12.10 22.76 10.04
C ARG A 122 -11.55 22.45 8.64
N PHE A 123 -11.79 21.24 8.18
CA PHE A 123 -11.36 20.76 6.87
C PHE A 123 -12.57 20.35 6.03
N GLU A 124 -12.64 20.83 4.81
CA GLU A 124 -13.59 20.40 3.80
C GLU A 124 -12.93 19.40 2.88
N LEU A 125 -13.49 18.19 2.82
CA LEU A 125 -13.02 17.09 1.99
C LEU A 125 -13.95 16.94 0.79
N HIS A 126 -13.38 17.02 -0.41
CA HIS A 126 -14.07 16.69 -1.64
C HIS A 126 -13.73 15.25 -2.01
N THR A 127 -14.76 14.43 -2.13
CA THR A 127 -14.60 13.01 -2.42
C THR A 127 -15.31 12.64 -3.71
N ARG A 128 -14.88 11.55 -4.32
CA ARG A 128 -15.54 10.94 -5.48
C ARG A 128 -15.83 9.47 -5.19
N ALA A 129 -17.11 9.15 -5.14
CA ALA A 129 -17.63 7.80 -5.06
C ALA A 129 -18.19 7.33 -6.42
N VAL A 130 -18.72 6.09 -6.45
CA VAL A 130 -19.30 5.51 -7.68
C VAL A 130 -20.54 6.29 -8.14
N ASP A 131 -21.32 6.82 -7.21
CA ASP A 131 -22.54 7.61 -7.45
C ASP A 131 -22.28 9.10 -7.70
N GLY A 132 -21.02 9.55 -7.56
CA GLY A 132 -20.63 10.91 -7.91
C GLY A 132 -19.74 11.60 -6.86
N PRO A 133 -19.61 12.94 -6.97
CA PRO A 133 -18.84 13.72 -6.00
C PRO A 133 -19.65 14.01 -4.75
N HIS A 134 -18.97 14.02 -3.59
CA HIS A 134 -19.53 14.38 -2.29
C HIS A 134 -18.63 15.38 -1.57
N VAL A 135 -19.19 16.07 -0.57
CA VAL A 135 -18.47 17.00 0.30
C VAL A 135 -18.74 16.63 1.75
N THR A 136 -17.69 16.50 2.53
CA THR A 136 -17.72 16.21 3.96
C THR A 136 -16.85 17.22 4.70
N VAL A 137 -17.26 17.65 5.90
CA VAL A 137 -16.46 18.51 6.77
C VAL A 137 -15.97 17.72 7.99
N ALA A 138 -14.74 17.95 8.42
CA ALA A 138 -14.20 17.35 9.63
C ALA A 138 -13.39 18.36 10.44
N HIS A 139 -13.36 18.18 11.77
CA HIS A 139 -12.50 18.99 12.64
C HIS A 139 -11.04 18.54 12.58
N GLN A 140 -10.80 17.25 12.35
CA GLN A 140 -9.48 16.65 12.35
C GLN A 140 -9.38 15.63 11.21
N ILE A 141 -8.17 15.47 10.67
CA ILE A 141 -7.86 14.50 9.61
C ILE A 141 -6.80 13.53 10.09
N VAL A 142 -6.96 12.24 9.81
CA VAL A 142 -5.92 11.25 9.98
C VAL A 142 -5.59 10.63 8.63
N LEU A 143 -4.37 10.87 8.14
CA LEU A 143 -3.84 10.28 6.93
C LEU A 143 -3.30 8.88 7.22
N ALA A 144 -4.10 7.84 6.97
CA ALA A 144 -3.76 6.42 7.10
C ALA A 144 -3.53 5.78 5.72
N VAL A 145 -3.05 6.57 4.77
CA VAL A 145 -2.97 6.25 3.35
C VAL A 145 -1.89 5.22 2.97
N GLY A 146 -0.95 4.91 3.87
CA GLY A 146 0.15 3.98 3.59
C GLY A 146 1.29 4.62 2.79
N ALA A 147 2.33 3.82 2.47
CA ALA A 147 3.54 4.29 1.79
C ALA A 147 3.78 3.64 0.42
N MET A 148 2.88 2.78 -0.04
CA MET A 148 3.06 1.99 -1.25
C MET A 148 1.89 2.22 -2.21
N HIS A 149 1.93 3.30 -2.99
CA HIS A 149 0.85 3.66 -3.90
C HIS A 149 1.21 3.45 -5.36
N MET A 150 2.34 4.04 -5.78
CA MET A 150 2.76 4.07 -7.17
C MET A 150 4.08 3.33 -7.34
N PRO A 151 4.26 2.58 -8.43
CA PRO A 151 5.55 1.96 -8.71
C PRO A 151 6.60 3.04 -9.01
N LYS A 152 7.85 2.75 -8.65
CA LYS A 152 8.99 3.52 -9.12
C LYS A 152 9.24 3.13 -10.58
N LEU A 153 8.91 4.02 -11.51
CA LEU A 153 9.12 3.80 -12.92
C LEU A 153 10.61 3.78 -13.27
N LEU A 154 10.96 3.04 -14.30
CA LEU A 154 12.32 3.01 -14.88
C LEU A 154 12.59 4.30 -15.66
N GLY A 155 11.57 4.90 -16.26
CA GLY A 155 11.67 6.12 -17.08
C GLY A 155 12.35 5.88 -18.42
N ILE A 156 12.17 4.69 -19.01
CA ILE A 156 12.82 4.27 -20.26
C ILE A 156 11.81 4.04 -21.38
N PRO A 157 12.23 4.14 -22.66
CA PRO A 157 11.39 3.77 -23.78
C PRO A 157 10.85 2.34 -23.65
N GLY A 158 9.57 2.18 -23.98
CA GLY A 158 8.89 0.88 -23.95
C GLY A 158 8.36 0.43 -22.59
N GLU A 159 8.58 1.18 -21.52
CA GLU A 159 8.08 0.82 -20.18
C GLU A 159 6.54 0.72 -20.11
N GLN A 160 5.83 1.40 -21.01
CA GLN A 160 4.36 1.40 -21.09
C GLN A 160 3.78 0.32 -22.03
N LEU A 161 4.62 -0.57 -22.56
CA LEU A 161 4.15 -1.63 -23.44
C LEU A 161 3.28 -2.64 -22.66
N PRO A 162 2.26 -3.26 -23.28
CA PRO A 162 1.25 -4.08 -22.58
C PRO A 162 1.81 -5.34 -21.91
N HIS A 163 3.01 -5.80 -22.29
CA HIS A 163 3.70 -6.93 -21.68
C HIS A 163 4.64 -6.52 -20.51
N VAL A 164 4.64 -5.23 -20.15
CA VAL A 164 5.38 -4.70 -18.99
C VAL A 164 4.42 -4.44 -17.84
N THR A 165 4.75 -4.92 -16.65
CA THR A 165 3.99 -4.63 -15.44
C THR A 165 4.91 -4.35 -14.25
N HIS A 166 4.42 -3.51 -13.34
CA HIS A 166 5.10 -3.17 -12.08
C HIS A 166 4.56 -3.95 -10.89
N TYR A 167 3.57 -4.84 -11.15
CA TYR A 167 2.90 -5.63 -10.13
C TYR A 167 2.98 -7.11 -10.49
N PHE A 168 3.55 -7.89 -9.58
CA PHE A 168 3.51 -9.33 -9.65
C PHE A 168 2.21 -9.82 -8.99
N HIS A 169 1.39 -10.55 -9.71
CA HIS A 169 0.13 -11.06 -9.19
C HIS A 169 0.08 -12.58 -9.16
N ASP A 170 0.11 -13.23 -10.32
CA ASP A 170 -0.05 -14.67 -10.47
C ASP A 170 1.11 -15.25 -11.31
N PRO A 171 1.89 -16.19 -10.76
CA PRO A 171 2.99 -16.83 -11.48
C PRO A 171 2.54 -17.66 -12.69
N HIS A 172 1.28 -18.16 -12.69
CA HIS A 172 0.76 -18.97 -13.79
C HIS A 172 0.73 -18.20 -15.13
N THR A 173 0.58 -16.87 -15.09
CA THR A 173 0.63 -15.99 -16.27
C THR A 173 1.90 -16.19 -17.10
N TYR A 174 3.01 -16.61 -16.48
CA TYR A 174 4.33 -16.67 -17.10
C TYR A 174 4.80 -18.09 -17.41
N PHE A 175 3.93 -19.09 -17.30
CA PHE A 175 4.26 -20.48 -17.63
C PHE A 175 4.79 -20.59 -19.07
N ASP A 176 5.96 -21.23 -19.22
CA ASP A 176 6.66 -21.44 -20.50
C ASP A 176 6.98 -20.15 -21.29
N LYS A 177 7.21 -19.03 -20.56
CA LYS A 177 7.54 -17.71 -21.15
C LYS A 177 8.93 -17.24 -20.72
N GLN A 178 9.58 -16.47 -21.62
CA GLN A 178 10.78 -15.73 -21.30
C GLN A 178 10.39 -14.53 -20.44
N LEU A 179 10.72 -14.57 -19.17
CA LEU A 179 10.36 -13.55 -18.20
C LEU A 179 11.59 -12.78 -17.70
N LEU A 180 11.68 -11.50 -18.02
CA LEU A 180 12.65 -10.61 -17.43
C LEU A 180 12.07 -9.97 -16.16
N ILE A 181 12.72 -10.16 -15.03
CA ILE A 181 12.40 -9.49 -13.77
C ILE A 181 13.46 -8.45 -13.47
N VAL A 182 13.07 -7.21 -13.22
CA VAL A 182 13.96 -6.10 -12.89
C VAL A 182 13.82 -5.76 -11.42
N GLY A 183 14.89 -5.91 -10.65
CA GLY A 183 14.93 -5.66 -9.21
C GLY A 183 15.76 -6.68 -8.45
N GLY A 184 16.01 -6.43 -7.17
CA GLY A 184 16.82 -7.31 -6.33
C GLY A 184 16.39 -7.33 -4.86
N ARG A 185 15.15 -6.93 -4.57
CA ARG A 185 14.55 -6.97 -3.23
C ARG A 185 13.41 -7.96 -3.16
N ASN A 186 12.67 -7.98 -2.04
CA ASN A 186 11.62 -8.97 -1.76
C ASN A 186 10.72 -9.28 -2.94
N SER A 187 10.11 -8.25 -3.56
CA SER A 187 9.13 -8.47 -4.63
C SER A 187 9.75 -9.15 -5.84
N ALA A 188 10.94 -8.71 -6.27
CA ALA A 188 11.63 -9.28 -7.42
C ALA A 188 12.10 -10.72 -7.15
N ILE A 189 12.64 -10.98 -5.98
CA ILE A 189 13.14 -12.30 -5.60
C ILE A 189 11.97 -13.28 -5.40
N GLU A 190 10.90 -12.85 -4.74
CA GLU A 190 9.69 -13.67 -4.59
C GLU A 190 9.06 -14.00 -5.95
N ALA A 191 8.99 -13.03 -6.86
CA ALA A 191 8.51 -13.26 -8.22
C ALA A 191 9.41 -14.25 -8.97
N ALA A 192 10.74 -14.08 -8.89
CA ALA A 192 11.69 -14.96 -9.57
C ALA A 192 11.56 -16.42 -9.10
N VAL A 193 11.51 -16.64 -7.79
CA VAL A 193 11.33 -17.97 -7.20
C VAL A 193 10.01 -18.61 -7.62
N ARG A 194 8.92 -17.85 -7.52
CA ARG A 194 7.58 -18.38 -7.77
C ARG A 194 7.28 -18.59 -9.25
N CYS A 195 7.74 -17.67 -10.12
CA CYS A 195 7.58 -17.84 -11.57
C CYS A 195 8.43 -19.00 -12.11
N GLN A 196 9.68 -19.15 -11.62
CA GLN A 196 10.52 -20.30 -11.98
C GLN A 196 9.86 -21.63 -11.56
N ARG A 197 9.28 -21.71 -10.37
CA ARG A 197 8.53 -22.90 -9.91
C ARG A 197 7.29 -23.17 -10.76
N ALA A 198 6.66 -22.13 -11.29
CA ALA A 198 5.54 -22.25 -12.20
C ALA A 198 5.96 -22.59 -13.64
N GLY A 199 7.26 -22.74 -13.93
CA GLY A 199 7.77 -23.14 -15.24
C GLY A 199 8.13 -22.00 -16.18
N ALA A 200 8.29 -20.76 -15.68
CA ALA A 200 8.81 -19.64 -16.47
C ALA A 200 10.34 -19.74 -16.66
N HIS A 201 10.85 -19.25 -17.79
CA HIS A 201 12.26 -19.06 -18.05
C HIS A 201 12.71 -17.71 -17.51
N VAL A 202 13.15 -17.68 -16.26
CA VAL A 202 13.39 -16.43 -15.52
C VAL A 202 14.81 -15.90 -15.73
N THR A 203 14.89 -14.65 -16.20
CA THR A 203 16.10 -13.82 -16.13
C THR A 203 15.88 -12.71 -15.11
N LEU A 204 16.80 -12.53 -14.15
CA LEU A 204 16.72 -11.52 -13.10
C LEU A 204 17.81 -10.48 -13.31
N SER A 205 17.45 -9.27 -13.72
CA SER A 205 18.35 -8.10 -13.88
C SER A 205 18.35 -7.27 -12.61
N TYR A 206 19.53 -7.03 -12.06
CA TYR A 206 19.71 -6.23 -10.87
C TYR A 206 20.88 -5.28 -10.96
N ARG A 207 20.68 -4.00 -10.60
CA ARG A 207 21.73 -2.96 -10.61
C ARG A 207 22.85 -3.19 -9.61
N GLY A 208 22.59 -3.96 -8.55
CA GLY A 208 23.59 -4.33 -7.55
C GLY A 208 24.43 -5.54 -7.97
N GLN A 209 25.55 -5.75 -7.27
CA GLN A 209 26.42 -6.91 -7.49
C GLN A 209 25.85 -8.19 -6.90
N ASP A 210 25.23 -8.11 -5.71
CA ASP A 210 24.63 -9.22 -5.00
C ASP A 210 23.42 -8.71 -4.19
N PHE A 211 22.61 -9.62 -3.70
CA PHE A 211 21.42 -9.29 -2.92
C PHE A 211 21.80 -8.86 -1.50
N ASP A 212 21.20 -7.76 -1.06
CA ASP A 212 21.33 -7.32 0.32
C ASP A 212 20.44 -8.19 1.24
N ALA A 213 21.08 -8.97 2.11
CA ALA A 213 20.40 -9.86 3.05
C ALA A 213 19.41 -9.14 3.99
N LYS A 214 19.61 -7.83 4.25
CA LYS A 214 18.70 -7.01 5.05
C LYS A 214 17.46 -6.58 4.27
N SER A 215 17.51 -6.66 2.94
CA SER A 215 16.46 -6.24 2.03
C SER A 215 15.63 -7.38 1.44
N VAL A 216 15.99 -8.64 1.77
CA VAL A 216 15.29 -9.84 1.29
C VAL A 216 14.83 -10.67 2.48
N LYS A 217 13.62 -11.22 2.41
CA LYS A 217 13.10 -12.15 3.43
C LYS A 217 14.08 -13.30 3.60
N PHE A 218 14.45 -13.63 4.84
CA PHE A 218 15.52 -14.57 5.16
C PHE A 218 15.32 -15.97 4.56
N TRP A 219 14.08 -16.38 4.32
CA TRP A 219 13.76 -17.67 3.68
C TRP A 219 13.85 -17.66 2.15
N LEU A 220 13.73 -16.48 1.50
CA LEU A 220 13.83 -16.37 0.05
C LEU A 220 15.28 -16.31 -0.45
N LEU A 221 16.18 -15.74 0.35
CA LEU A 221 17.55 -15.52 -0.08
C LEU A 221 18.35 -16.81 -0.32
N PRO A 222 18.31 -17.84 0.55
CA PRO A 222 18.96 -19.13 0.28
C PRO A 222 18.38 -19.81 -0.96
N GLU A 223 17.07 -19.66 -1.16
CA GLU A 223 16.35 -20.30 -2.24
C GLU A 223 16.73 -19.71 -3.61
N ILE A 224 16.68 -18.38 -3.77
CA ILE A 224 17.08 -17.73 -5.03
C ILE A 224 18.55 -18.00 -5.36
N ARG A 225 19.44 -18.01 -4.36
CA ARG A 225 20.86 -18.34 -4.54
C ARG A 225 21.07 -19.77 -5.02
N SER A 226 20.30 -20.72 -4.49
CA SER A 226 20.32 -22.10 -5.01
C SER A 226 19.85 -22.16 -6.45
N MET A 227 18.73 -21.51 -6.80
CA MET A 227 18.22 -21.50 -8.17
C MET A 227 19.21 -20.88 -9.18
N ILE A 228 19.95 -19.84 -8.77
CA ILE A 228 20.97 -19.21 -9.61
C ILE A 228 22.16 -20.17 -9.80
N ARG A 229 22.67 -20.77 -8.71
CA ARG A 229 23.79 -21.73 -8.78
C ARG A 229 23.47 -22.95 -9.64
N ASP A 230 22.20 -23.39 -9.61
CA ASP A 230 21.71 -24.56 -10.32
C ASP A 230 21.17 -24.20 -11.73
N ASP A 231 21.51 -23.01 -12.27
CA ASP A 231 21.11 -22.46 -13.58
C ASP A 231 19.61 -22.47 -13.88
N ARG A 232 18.77 -22.50 -12.83
CA ARG A 232 17.30 -22.41 -12.95
C ARG A 232 16.79 -20.98 -13.08
N VAL A 233 17.55 -20.00 -12.60
CA VAL A 233 17.31 -18.57 -12.77
C VAL A 233 18.61 -17.92 -13.27
N ARG A 234 18.52 -17.29 -14.43
CA ARG A 234 19.64 -16.52 -14.97
C ARG A 234 19.76 -15.19 -14.22
N PHE A 235 20.85 -14.97 -13.50
CA PHE A 235 21.09 -13.73 -12.78
C PHE A 235 22.07 -12.83 -13.53
N LEU A 236 21.69 -11.56 -13.72
CA LEU A 236 22.49 -10.53 -14.39
C LEU A 236 22.77 -9.41 -13.37
N PRO A 237 23.91 -9.49 -12.64
CA PRO A 237 24.31 -8.43 -11.71
C PRO A 237 24.80 -7.20 -12.46
N ARG A 238 24.70 -6.00 -11.83
CA ARG A 238 25.12 -4.69 -12.37
C ARG A 238 24.44 -4.35 -13.70
N THR A 239 23.24 -4.87 -13.93
CA THR A 239 22.47 -4.57 -15.13
C THR A 239 21.20 -3.81 -14.82
N SER A 240 20.77 -3.02 -15.78
CA SER A 240 19.48 -2.32 -15.80
C SER A 240 18.98 -2.19 -17.24
N PRO A 241 17.68 -2.30 -17.48
CA PRO A 241 17.10 -2.01 -18.78
C PRO A 241 17.32 -0.54 -19.17
N VAL A 242 17.56 -0.31 -20.44
CA VAL A 242 17.61 1.05 -21.05
C VAL A 242 16.55 1.25 -22.12
N GLU A 243 16.03 0.17 -22.69
CA GLU A 243 14.91 0.17 -23.64
C GLU A 243 14.20 -1.18 -23.60
N ILE A 244 12.86 -1.16 -23.66
CA ILE A 244 12.02 -2.35 -23.79
C ILE A 244 11.34 -2.33 -25.16
N ARG A 245 11.43 -3.45 -25.89
CA ARG A 245 10.82 -3.65 -27.20
C ARG A 245 9.88 -4.85 -27.16
N ALA A 246 9.13 -5.06 -28.24
CA ALA A 246 8.35 -6.28 -28.40
C ALA A 246 9.30 -7.50 -28.49
N GLY A 247 9.24 -8.37 -27.47
CA GLY A 247 10.02 -9.60 -27.40
C GLY A 247 11.46 -9.47 -26.94
N THR A 248 12.01 -8.27 -26.77
CA THR A 248 13.42 -8.07 -26.30
C THR A 248 13.57 -6.86 -25.39
N VAL A 249 14.61 -6.90 -24.56
CA VAL A 249 15.00 -5.78 -23.69
C VAL A 249 16.48 -5.51 -23.84
N LEU A 250 16.84 -4.26 -24.13
CA LEU A 250 18.23 -3.79 -24.20
C LEU A 250 18.69 -3.39 -22.79
N LEU A 251 19.82 -3.90 -22.36
CA LEU A 251 20.45 -3.58 -21.08
C LEU A 251 21.54 -2.50 -21.24
N ASN A 252 21.89 -1.87 -20.12
CA ASN A 252 22.98 -0.89 -20.04
C ASN A 252 24.36 -1.43 -20.44
N THR A 253 24.54 -2.75 -20.50
CA THR A 253 25.74 -3.44 -20.98
C THR A 253 25.82 -3.53 -22.51
N GLY A 254 24.74 -3.22 -23.21
CA GLY A 254 24.59 -3.44 -24.65
C GLY A 254 24.02 -4.80 -25.02
N ASP A 255 23.79 -5.69 -24.04
CA ASP A 255 23.17 -7.00 -24.28
C ASP A 255 21.67 -6.87 -24.55
N GLU A 256 21.17 -7.64 -25.51
CA GLU A 256 19.74 -7.84 -25.77
C GLU A 256 19.26 -9.14 -25.10
N ILE A 257 18.20 -9.04 -24.31
CA ILE A 257 17.62 -10.17 -23.58
C ILE A 257 16.25 -10.47 -24.17
N ALA A 258 16.00 -11.73 -24.56
CA ALA A 258 14.66 -12.17 -24.97
C ALA A 258 13.69 -12.07 -23.77
N ALA A 259 12.54 -11.45 -23.98
CA ALA A 259 11.52 -11.28 -22.95
C ALA A 259 10.12 -11.20 -23.57
N ASP A 260 9.30 -12.22 -23.31
CA ASP A 260 7.86 -12.17 -23.62
C ASP A 260 7.12 -11.23 -22.66
N PHE A 261 7.62 -11.16 -21.40
CA PHE A 261 7.09 -10.30 -20.34
C PHE A 261 8.21 -9.66 -19.53
N VAL A 262 7.92 -8.47 -19.00
CA VAL A 262 8.81 -7.74 -18.10
C VAL A 262 8.08 -7.41 -16.81
N LEU A 263 8.63 -7.84 -15.67
CA LEU A 263 8.22 -7.45 -14.33
C LEU A 263 9.21 -6.40 -13.77
N ALA A 264 8.84 -5.13 -13.82
CA ALA A 264 9.65 -4.03 -13.32
C ALA A 264 9.37 -3.80 -11.81
N LEU A 265 9.98 -4.62 -10.96
CA LEU A 265 9.75 -4.64 -9.51
C LEU A 265 10.79 -3.79 -8.76
N THR A 266 10.85 -2.51 -9.09
CA THR A 266 11.85 -1.54 -8.65
C THR A 266 11.49 -0.82 -7.34
N GLY A 267 10.37 -1.18 -6.74
CA GLY A 267 9.82 -0.59 -5.51
C GLY A 267 8.68 0.38 -5.76
N TYR A 268 8.25 1.05 -4.69
CA TYR A 268 7.07 1.91 -4.70
C TYR A 268 7.38 3.29 -4.14
N ARG A 269 6.49 4.25 -4.43
CA ARG A 269 6.48 5.60 -3.86
C ARG A 269 5.18 5.84 -3.12
N GLN A 270 5.27 6.67 -2.09
CA GLN A 270 4.10 7.23 -1.43
C GLN A 270 3.46 8.29 -2.33
N ASP A 271 2.13 8.32 -2.36
CA ASP A 271 1.39 9.46 -2.91
C ASP A 271 1.35 10.57 -1.85
N THR A 272 1.96 11.69 -2.16
CA THR A 272 2.03 12.85 -1.26
C THR A 272 0.98 13.92 -1.55
N THR A 273 0.08 13.70 -2.51
CA THR A 273 -0.88 14.70 -2.98
C THR A 273 -1.69 15.34 -1.84
N LEU A 274 -2.25 14.51 -0.93
CA LEU A 274 -3.03 15.03 0.20
C LEU A 274 -2.14 15.74 1.23
N PHE A 275 -0.89 15.30 1.41
CA PHE A 275 0.06 15.97 2.30
C PHE A 275 0.40 17.37 1.77
N ASP A 276 0.68 17.48 0.47
CA ASP A 276 1.01 18.72 -0.19
C ASP A 276 -0.19 19.71 -0.18
N MET A 277 -1.42 19.22 -0.42
CA MET A 277 -2.65 20.02 -0.34
C MET A 277 -2.92 20.57 1.07
N LEU A 278 -2.61 19.79 2.09
CA LEU A 278 -2.77 20.17 3.48
C LEU A 278 -1.65 21.09 3.99
N GLY A 279 -0.57 21.27 3.24
CA GLY A 279 0.60 22.04 3.66
C GLY A 279 1.45 21.32 4.70
N VAL A 280 1.47 19.98 4.66
CA VAL A 280 2.33 19.18 5.53
C VAL A 280 3.77 19.31 5.08
N ASP A 281 4.66 19.67 5.99
CA ASP A 281 6.09 19.73 5.73
C ASP A 281 6.65 18.33 5.45
N MET A 282 7.21 18.15 4.26
CA MET A 282 7.82 16.89 3.85
C MET A 282 9.33 17.06 3.74
N HIS A 283 10.10 16.13 4.29
CA HIS A 283 11.56 16.23 4.32
C HIS A 283 12.26 14.95 3.79
N GLY A 284 13.52 15.13 3.38
CA GLY A 284 14.35 14.05 2.82
C GLY A 284 13.89 13.60 1.44
N GLU A 285 14.71 12.77 0.81
CA GLU A 285 14.41 12.15 -0.50
C GLU A 285 13.20 11.21 -0.44
N ASP A 286 12.94 10.65 0.74
CA ASP A 286 11.82 9.75 1.01
C ASP A 286 10.49 10.49 1.13
N ARG A 287 10.50 11.83 1.15
CA ARG A 287 9.31 12.63 1.39
C ARG A 287 8.61 12.23 2.69
N LYS A 288 9.36 12.15 3.79
CA LYS A 288 8.83 11.82 5.11
C LYS A 288 8.08 13.02 5.68
N PRO A 289 6.83 12.87 6.18
CA PRO A 289 6.12 13.97 6.81
C PRO A 289 6.77 14.37 8.13
N ARG A 290 6.87 15.67 8.38
CA ARG A 290 7.26 16.21 9.67
C ARG A 290 6.09 16.11 10.63
N LEU A 291 6.29 15.48 11.78
CA LEU A 291 5.28 15.29 12.79
C LEU A 291 5.90 15.17 14.19
N ASP A 292 5.08 15.39 15.21
CA ASP A 292 5.40 15.05 16.59
C ASP A 292 5.14 13.55 16.81
N GLU A 293 6.19 12.79 17.05
CA GLU A 293 6.07 11.34 17.25
C GLU A 293 5.32 10.96 18.54
N THR A 294 5.09 11.90 19.48
CA THR A 294 4.31 11.64 20.69
C THR A 294 2.81 11.73 20.48
N THR A 295 2.36 12.51 19.50
CA THR A 295 0.96 12.74 19.14
C THR A 295 0.61 12.20 17.75
N MET A 296 1.60 12.02 16.89
CA MET A 296 1.47 11.76 15.45
C MET A 296 0.85 12.95 14.67
N GLU A 297 0.78 14.15 15.28
CA GLU A 297 0.30 15.37 14.64
C GLU A 297 1.39 15.99 13.78
N THR A 298 1.02 16.50 12.61
CA THR A 298 1.94 17.17 11.69
C THR A 298 2.19 18.63 12.12
N ASN A 299 2.95 19.39 11.31
CA ASN A 299 3.06 20.85 11.44
C ASN A 299 1.72 21.57 11.23
N VAL A 300 0.70 20.89 10.69
CA VAL A 300 -0.64 21.45 10.46
C VAL A 300 -1.56 21.00 11.58
N PRO A 301 -2.02 21.92 12.46
CA PRO A 301 -2.89 21.57 13.57
C PRO A 301 -4.17 20.85 13.12
N GLY A 302 -4.47 19.73 13.77
CA GLY A 302 -5.61 18.87 13.44
C GLY A 302 -5.34 17.84 12.35
N VAL A 303 -4.11 17.77 11.80
CA VAL A 303 -3.72 16.78 10.79
C VAL A 303 -2.73 15.77 11.37
N PHE A 304 -3.13 14.52 11.44
CA PHE A 304 -2.36 13.39 11.97
C PHE A 304 -1.97 12.41 10.87
N VAL A 305 -0.91 11.64 11.11
CA VAL A 305 -0.47 10.59 10.20
C VAL A 305 -0.41 9.24 10.93
N ALA A 306 -1.02 8.22 10.34
CA ALA A 306 -1.06 6.87 10.89
C ALA A 306 -0.54 5.82 9.90
N GLY A 307 -0.07 4.71 10.44
CA GLY A 307 0.43 3.60 9.63
C GLY A 307 1.74 3.91 8.92
N THR A 308 2.05 3.17 7.87
CA THR A 308 3.33 3.28 7.16
C THR A 308 3.55 4.62 6.45
N ALA A 309 2.48 5.42 6.29
CA ALA A 309 2.56 6.76 5.69
C ALA A 309 3.50 7.71 6.43
N PHE A 310 3.72 7.52 7.74
CA PHE A 310 4.60 8.37 8.54
C PHE A 310 6.09 8.24 8.15
N ALA A 311 6.46 7.14 7.53
CA ALA A 311 7.85 6.87 7.14
C ALA A 311 8.24 7.44 5.77
N GLY A 312 7.29 7.99 5.03
CA GLY A 312 7.53 8.43 3.65
C GLY A 312 7.64 7.27 2.66
N SER A 313 8.17 7.54 1.48
CA SER A 313 8.43 6.50 0.48
C SER A 313 9.46 5.51 1.02
N PRO A 314 9.30 4.18 0.78
CA PRO A 314 10.23 3.20 1.28
C PRO A 314 11.67 3.46 0.79
N ALA A 315 12.51 3.91 1.70
CA ALA A 315 13.94 4.13 1.45
C ALA A 315 14.73 2.82 1.47
N GLU A 316 16.01 2.92 1.13
CA GLU A 316 16.86 1.72 1.02
C GLU A 316 17.06 0.98 2.34
N ARG A 317 16.96 1.65 3.48
CA ARG A 317 17.35 1.09 4.79
C ARG A 317 16.27 1.05 5.85
N VAL A 318 15.19 1.81 5.72
CA VAL A 318 14.14 1.86 6.73
C VAL A 318 12.90 1.14 6.21
N ARG A 319 12.54 0.05 6.88
CA ARG A 319 11.27 -0.64 6.65
C ARG A 319 10.36 -0.39 7.83
N VAL A 320 9.33 0.37 7.59
CA VAL A 320 8.19 0.44 8.49
C VAL A 320 7.15 -0.53 7.97
N ILE A 321 6.73 -1.43 8.80
CA ILE A 321 5.69 -2.42 8.54
C ILE A 321 4.51 -2.21 9.47
N VAL A 322 3.43 -2.94 9.27
CA VAL A 322 2.20 -2.78 10.05
C VAL A 322 2.46 -2.89 11.55
N ASP A 323 3.26 -3.86 11.97
CA ASP A 323 3.59 -4.11 13.39
C ASP A 323 4.31 -2.94 14.09
N ASP A 324 5.00 -2.07 13.35
CA ASP A 324 5.65 -0.89 13.93
C ASP A 324 4.65 0.26 14.18
N CYS A 325 3.44 0.15 13.63
CA CYS A 325 2.48 1.25 13.57
C CYS A 325 1.35 1.17 14.61
N HIS A 326 1.20 0.09 15.35
CA HIS A 326 0.13 -0.05 16.35
C HIS A 326 0.18 1.02 17.44
N VAL A 327 1.36 1.48 17.81
CA VAL A 327 1.55 2.56 18.79
C VAL A 327 0.92 3.88 18.36
N HIS A 328 0.75 4.12 17.06
CA HIS A 328 0.15 5.34 16.53
C HIS A 328 -1.29 5.52 17.02
N MET A 329 -2.05 4.43 17.20
CA MET A 329 -3.45 4.47 17.66
C MET A 329 -3.56 5.12 19.02
N THR A 330 -2.77 4.67 19.99
CA THR A 330 -2.79 5.21 21.34
C THR A 330 -2.42 6.69 21.37
N ARG A 331 -1.42 7.08 20.59
CA ARG A 331 -0.93 8.47 20.49
C ARG A 331 -1.99 9.39 19.88
N ILE A 332 -2.53 9.02 18.72
CA ILE A 332 -3.54 9.80 18.00
C ILE A 332 -4.82 9.93 18.82
N VAL A 333 -5.32 8.82 19.35
CA VAL A 333 -6.59 8.85 20.12
C VAL A 333 -6.47 9.68 21.39
N LYS A 334 -5.31 9.66 22.05
CA LYS A 334 -5.03 10.53 23.20
C LYS A 334 -5.05 12.00 22.77
N ALA A 335 -4.31 12.36 21.73
CA ALA A 335 -4.24 13.73 21.21
C ALA A 335 -5.60 14.29 20.77
N ILE A 336 -6.40 13.47 20.04
CA ILE A 336 -7.76 13.81 19.63
C ILE A 336 -8.69 14.00 20.86
N GLY A 337 -8.57 13.14 21.87
CA GLY A 337 -9.39 13.22 23.09
C GLY A 337 -9.11 14.44 23.96
N GLU A 338 -7.89 14.94 23.95
CA GLU A 338 -7.43 16.12 24.70
C GLU A 338 -7.73 17.44 23.97
N SER A 339 -8.01 17.40 22.65
CA SER A 339 -8.36 18.58 21.86
C SER A 339 -9.75 19.11 22.22
N PRO A 340 -9.96 20.42 22.37
CA PRO A 340 -11.28 20.99 22.62
C PRO A 340 -12.28 20.59 21.52
N ARG A 341 -13.53 20.40 21.93
CA ARG A 341 -14.64 20.06 21.02
C ARG A 341 -15.01 21.22 20.13
#